data_119e7a1420f0b540925da2af9510c72a
#
_entry.id   119e7a1420f0b540925da2af9510c72a
#
_cell.length_a   1.000
_cell.length_b   1.000
_cell.length_c   1.000
_cell.angle_alpha   90.00
_cell.angle_beta   90.00
_cell.angle_gamma   90.00
#
_symmetry.space_group_name_H-M   'P 1'
#
loop_
_entity.id
_entity.type
_entity.pdbx_description
1 polymer ?
#
loop_
_entity_poly.entity_id
_entity_poly.type
_entity_poly.pdbx_seq_one_letter_code
_entity_poly.pdbx_strand_id
1 'polypeptide(L)'
;MENRILIIGDELFGEQGEAANRFAEILLCREANRPVQFSINAPAPQTLQQLYDRASADIIGKKAGRIIVGLGLKELKRGGKDYHGVFASYQKLADEILNKTLVPVHFLTVPEDMFPVAPSQLTALNDCIRGLQQKDEKRVKIFDFAAYVADFKEKQLERGKFGRSLYTEDGNPTSICNTFLALYLYDCVIKEMK
;
A
#
# COMPACT_ATOMS: atom_id res chain seq x y z
N MET A 1 4.47 18.66 12.81
CA MET A 1 3.53 17.60 12.43
C MET A 1 3.76 17.10 11.00
N GLU A 2 4.37 17.89 10.11
CA GLU A 2 4.55 17.53 8.69
C GLU A 2 5.49 16.35 8.42
N ASN A 3 6.34 15.98 9.37
CA ASN A 3 7.38 14.97 9.14
C ASN A 3 7.01 13.55 9.64
N ARG A 4 5.76 13.28 9.99
CA ARG A 4 5.34 11.94 10.39
C ARG A 4 4.63 11.23 9.23
N ILE A 5 5.13 10.05 8.86
CA ILE A 5 4.51 9.17 7.88
C ILE A 5 3.81 8.03 8.62
N LEU A 6 2.51 7.87 8.39
CA LEU A 6 1.74 6.71 8.84
C LEU A 6 1.62 5.73 7.67
N ILE A 7 1.99 4.48 7.90
CA ILE A 7 1.81 3.39 6.94
C ILE A 7 0.79 2.43 7.52
N ILE A 8 -0.25 2.14 6.75
CA ILE A 8 -1.29 1.18 7.07
C ILE A 8 -1.33 0.17 5.93
N GLY A 9 -1.19 -1.09 6.26
CA GLY A 9 -1.14 -2.12 5.24
C GLY A 9 -1.49 -3.51 5.74
N ASP A 10 -1.76 -4.38 4.80
CA ASP A 10 -1.95 -5.81 5.03
C ASP A 10 -0.74 -6.63 4.55
N GLU A 11 -0.97 -7.86 4.13
CA GLU A 11 0.05 -8.80 3.68
C GLU A 11 0.84 -8.33 2.43
N LEU A 12 0.39 -7.26 1.74
CA LEU A 12 1.16 -6.63 0.67
C LEU A 12 2.52 -6.12 1.16
N PHE A 13 2.60 -5.71 2.42
CA PHE A 13 3.86 -5.27 3.04
C PHE A 13 4.73 -6.39 3.61
N GLY A 14 4.38 -7.65 3.34
CA GLY A 14 5.00 -8.83 3.93
C GLY A 14 4.33 -9.28 5.23
N GLU A 15 4.63 -10.49 5.70
CA GLU A 15 3.99 -11.09 6.87
C GLU A 15 4.21 -10.31 8.17
N GLN A 16 5.34 -9.62 8.27
CA GLN A 16 5.73 -8.80 9.43
C GLN A 16 5.92 -7.32 9.08
N GLY A 17 5.39 -6.88 7.95
CA GLY A 17 5.53 -5.50 7.49
C GLY A 17 6.95 -5.16 7.00
N GLU A 18 7.68 -6.14 6.47
CA GLU A 18 9.08 -5.99 6.08
C GLU A 18 9.28 -4.87 5.06
N ALA A 19 8.37 -4.72 4.09
CA ALA A 19 8.49 -3.67 3.08
C ALA A 19 8.35 -2.27 3.70
N ALA A 20 7.42 -2.10 4.66
CA ALA A 20 7.22 -0.83 5.35
C ALA A 20 8.43 -0.46 6.24
N ASN A 21 8.98 -1.44 6.96
CA ASN A 21 10.17 -1.25 7.79
C ASN A 21 11.40 -0.91 6.93
N ARG A 22 11.63 -1.62 5.82
CA ARG A 22 12.73 -1.34 4.88
C ARG A 22 12.59 0.05 4.24
N PHE A 23 11.37 0.44 3.87
CA PHE A 23 11.13 1.79 3.36
C PHE A 23 11.52 2.85 4.40
N ALA A 24 11.11 2.68 5.65
CA ALA A 24 11.48 3.59 6.73
C ALA A 24 13.00 3.67 6.93
N GLU A 25 13.69 2.53 6.95
CA GLU A 25 15.15 2.46 7.05
C GLU A 25 15.84 3.17 5.87
N ILE A 26 15.42 2.90 4.63
CA ILE A 26 15.98 3.54 3.43
C ILE A 26 15.80 5.06 3.51
N LEU A 27 14.60 5.53 3.88
CA LEU A 27 14.34 6.96 3.97
C LEU A 27 15.19 7.64 5.04
N LEU A 28 15.28 7.05 6.23
CA LEU A 28 16.11 7.58 7.32
C LEU A 28 17.61 7.59 6.96
N CYS A 29 18.11 6.57 6.30
CA CYS A 29 19.52 6.50 5.90
C CYS A 29 19.86 7.49 4.78
N ARG A 30 18.99 7.63 3.79
CA ARG A 30 19.25 8.49 2.61
C ARG A 30 18.92 9.96 2.83
N GLU A 31 17.95 10.25 3.71
CA GLU A 31 17.47 11.59 4.00
C GLU A 31 17.82 12.00 5.44
N ALA A 32 19.04 11.70 5.88
CA ALA A 32 19.51 11.92 7.27
C ALA A 32 19.33 13.36 7.78
N ASN A 33 19.30 14.35 6.86
CA ASN A 33 19.09 15.76 7.20
C ASN A 33 17.61 16.13 7.36
N ARG A 34 16.66 15.20 7.11
CA ARG A 34 15.22 15.40 7.26
C ARG A 34 14.70 14.56 8.42
N PRO A 35 14.33 15.17 9.54
CA PRO A 35 13.79 14.40 10.68
C PRO A 35 12.39 13.88 10.32
N VAL A 36 12.31 12.63 9.86
CA VAL A 36 11.06 11.93 9.57
C VAL A 36 10.76 10.94 10.69
N GLN A 37 9.52 10.92 11.15
CA GLN A 37 9.02 9.93 12.10
C GLN A 37 8.08 8.97 11.39
N PHE A 38 8.11 7.71 11.79
CA PHE A 38 7.22 6.69 11.26
C PHE A 38 6.26 6.16 12.31
N SER A 39 5.04 5.87 11.87
CA SER A 39 4.07 5.05 12.58
C SER A 39 3.63 3.95 11.62
N ILE A 40 4.01 2.70 11.90
CA ILE A 40 3.79 1.58 11.00
C ILE A 40 2.75 0.66 11.63
N ASN A 41 1.63 0.48 10.92
CA ASN A 41 0.58 -0.50 11.19
C ASN A 41 0.45 -1.40 9.95
N ALA A 42 1.50 -2.17 9.68
CA ALA A 42 1.61 -3.10 8.57
C ALA A 42 2.47 -4.31 9.01
N PRO A 43 1.95 -5.54 8.93
CA PRO A 43 0.59 -5.84 8.49
C PRO A 43 -0.44 -5.47 9.57
N ALA A 44 -1.54 -4.86 9.12
CA ALA A 44 -2.65 -4.58 10.01
C ALA A 44 -3.35 -5.90 10.39
N PRO A 45 -3.50 -6.21 11.68
CA PRO A 45 -4.12 -7.47 12.10
C PRO A 45 -5.64 -7.48 11.92
N GLN A 46 -6.23 -6.30 11.69
CA GLN A 46 -7.67 -6.09 11.61
C GLN A 46 -8.19 -6.22 10.18
N THR A 47 -9.50 -6.48 10.07
CA THR A 47 -10.23 -6.33 8.81
C THR A 47 -10.41 -4.85 8.45
N LEU A 48 -10.78 -4.57 7.19
CA LEU A 48 -11.11 -3.21 6.75
C LEU A 48 -12.21 -2.57 7.62
N GLN A 49 -13.22 -3.35 8.00
CA GLN A 49 -14.30 -2.86 8.88
C GLN A 49 -13.76 -2.52 10.27
N GLN A 50 -12.94 -3.38 10.86
CA GLN A 50 -12.34 -3.12 12.18
C GLN A 50 -11.41 -1.91 12.16
N LEU A 51 -10.66 -1.72 11.06
CA LEU A 51 -9.84 -0.52 10.87
C LEU A 51 -10.70 0.74 10.76
N TYR A 52 -11.82 0.66 10.04
CA TYR A 52 -12.78 1.76 9.96
C TYR A 52 -13.34 2.12 11.35
N ASP A 53 -13.78 1.14 12.13
CA ASP A 53 -14.33 1.34 13.47
C ASP A 53 -13.32 1.97 14.44
N ARG A 54 -12.04 1.73 14.21
CA ARG A 54 -10.92 2.25 15.00
C ARG A 54 -10.14 3.39 14.32
N ALA A 55 -10.62 3.92 13.20
CA ALA A 55 -9.91 4.92 12.41
C ALA A 55 -9.51 6.16 13.24
N SER A 56 -10.37 6.56 14.19
CA SER A 56 -10.06 7.69 15.09
C SER A 56 -8.80 7.48 15.92
N ALA A 57 -8.55 6.27 16.42
CA ALA A 57 -7.39 5.95 17.25
C ALA A 57 -6.16 5.54 16.41
N ASP A 58 -6.38 4.67 15.44
CA ASP A 58 -5.30 4.00 14.72
C ASP A 58 -4.78 4.82 13.53
N ILE A 59 -5.55 5.78 13.05
CA ILE A 59 -5.22 6.62 11.90
C ILE A 59 -5.19 8.11 12.29
N ILE A 60 -6.34 8.66 12.63
CA ILE A 60 -6.51 10.11 12.86
C ILE A 60 -5.73 10.57 14.09
N GLY A 61 -5.81 9.82 15.19
CA GLY A 61 -5.09 10.10 16.43
C GLY A 61 -3.56 10.04 16.32
N LYS A 62 -3.03 9.41 15.28
CA LYS A 62 -1.58 9.38 15.02
C LYS A 62 -1.02 10.71 14.55
N LYS A 63 -1.86 11.66 14.15
CA LYS A 63 -1.48 13.02 13.73
C LYS A 63 -0.35 12.99 12.69
N ALA A 64 -0.46 12.11 11.70
CA ALA A 64 0.51 12.00 10.62
C ALA A 64 0.44 13.24 9.72
N GLY A 65 1.54 13.60 9.11
CA GLY A 65 1.61 14.59 8.03
C GLY A 65 1.38 13.97 6.65
N ARG A 66 1.47 12.62 6.56
CA ARG A 66 1.24 11.84 5.33
C ARG A 66 0.76 10.44 5.72
N ILE A 67 -0.17 9.89 4.94
CA ILE A 67 -0.70 8.54 5.16
C ILE A 67 -0.47 7.71 3.89
N ILE A 68 0.08 6.51 4.05
CA ILE A 68 0.23 5.52 2.97
C ILE A 68 -0.65 4.33 3.33
N VAL A 69 -1.51 3.91 2.40
CA VAL A 69 -2.52 2.86 2.59
C VAL A 69 -2.33 1.78 1.53
N GLY A 70 -2.03 0.56 1.94
CA GLY A 70 -1.94 -0.62 1.07
C GLY A 70 -2.72 -1.78 1.68
N LEU A 71 -4.02 -1.82 1.42
CA LEU A 71 -4.99 -2.75 2.01
C LEU A 71 -5.82 -3.44 0.94
N GLY A 72 -6.55 -4.47 1.34
CA GLY A 72 -7.54 -5.17 0.53
C GLY A 72 -7.09 -6.55 0.07
N LEU A 73 -5.80 -6.83 -0.01
CA LEU A 73 -5.27 -8.14 -0.38
C LEU A 73 -5.70 -9.22 0.62
N LYS A 74 -5.54 -8.95 1.89
CA LYS A 74 -5.92 -9.87 2.98
C LYS A 74 -7.41 -10.20 2.97
N GLU A 75 -8.26 -9.21 2.71
CA GLU A 75 -9.70 -9.39 2.62
C GLU A 75 -10.08 -10.26 1.42
N LEU A 76 -9.47 -10.01 0.25
CA LEU A 76 -9.70 -10.82 -0.95
C LEU A 76 -9.23 -12.27 -0.75
N LYS A 77 -8.11 -12.50 -0.10
CA LYS A 77 -7.63 -13.85 0.25
C LYS A 77 -8.61 -14.60 1.17
N ARG A 78 -9.29 -13.89 2.09
CA ARG A 78 -10.24 -14.48 3.05
C ARG A 78 -11.65 -14.57 2.53
N GLY A 79 -12.09 -13.57 1.78
CA GLY A 79 -13.50 -13.35 1.46
C GLY A 79 -14.04 -14.14 0.28
N GLY A 80 -13.18 -14.76 -0.51
CA GLY A 80 -13.52 -15.66 -1.63
C GLY A 80 -14.44 -15.05 -2.69
N LYS A 81 -15.72 -14.82 -2.41
CA LYS A 81 -16.71 -14.42 -3.42
C LYS A 81 -17.29 -13.02 -3.25
N ASP A 82 -17.24 -12.44 -2.06
CA ASP A 82 -17.83 -11.11 -1.80
C ASP A 82 -16.80 -9.97 -1.90
N TYR A 83 -16.20 -9.82 -3.07
CA TYR A 83 -15.29 -8.72 -3.33
C TYR A 83 -15.97 -7.34 -3.40
N HIS A 84 -17.28 -7.27 -3.68
CA HIS A 84 -18.03 -6.00 -3.65
C HIS A 84 -18.08 -5.41 -2.24
N GLY A 85 -18.27 -6.25 -1.22
CA GLY A 85 -18.20 -5.83 0.20
C GLY A 85 -16.82 -5.30 0.58
N VAL A 86 -15.74 -5.89 0.03
CA VAL A 86 -14.37 -5.40 0.21
C VAL A 86 -14.22 -3.98 -0.35
N PHE A 87 -14.71 -3.74 -1.57
CA PHE A 87 -14.60 -2.41 -2.21
C PHE A 87 -15.40 -1.35 -1.46
N ALA A 88 -16.63 -1.69 -1.05
CA ALA A 88 -17.46 -0.78 -0.25
C ALA A 88 -16.78 -0.41 1.09
N SER A 89 -16.19 -1.40 1.77
CA SER A 89 -15.46 -1.19 3.01
C SER A 89 -14.20 -0.35 2.80
N TYR A 90 -13.49 -0.57 1.69
CA TYR A 90 -12.32 0.22 1.33
C TYR A 90 -12.68 1.69 1.08
N GLN A 91 -13.72 1.93 0.28
CA GLN A 91 -14.20 3.29 0.00
C GLN A 91 -14.66 4.00 1.27
N LYS A 92 -15.37 3.30 2.16
CA LYS A 92 -15.83 3.84 3.44
C LYS A 92 -14.66 4.25 4.35
N LEU A 93 -13.62 3.42 4.42
CA LEU A 93 -12.40 3.75 5.15
C LEU A 93 -11.68 4.97 4.54
N ALA A 94 -11.58 5.02 3.22
CA ALA A 94 -10.98 6.15 2.51
C ALA A 94 -11.74 7.45 2.79
N ASP A 95 -13.07 7.43 2.73
CA ASP A 95 -13.91 8.58 3.05
C ASP A 95 -13.73 9.07 4.49
N GLU A 96 -13.64 8.14 5.45
CA GLU A 96 -13.38 8.49 6.86
C GLU A 96 -12.03 9.20 7.02
N ILE A 97 -10.98 8.69 6.38
CA ILE A 97 -9.65 9.32 6.41
C ILE A 97 -9.70 10.72 5.79
N LEU A 98 -10.29 10.86 4.61
CA LEU A 98 -10.34 12.13 3.87
C LEU A 98 -11.20 13.18 4.58
N ASN A 99 -12.29 12.78 5.24
CA ASN A 99 -13.17 13.69 5.97
C ASN A 99 -12.58 14.16 7.29
N LYS A 100 -11.72 13.35 7.92
CA LYS A 100 -11.19 13.63 9.26
C LYS A 100 -9.74 14.13 9.25
N THR A 101 -9.06 14.10 8.12
CA THR A 101 -7.69 14.60 7.98
C THR A 101 -7.58 15.56 6.79
N LEU A 102 -6.58 16.44 6.82
CA LEU A 102 -6.26 17.36 5.72
C LEU A 102 -4.92 17.02 5.05
N VAL A 103 -4.36 15.87 5.39
CA VAL A 103 -3.03 15.47 4.91
C VAL A 103 -3.09 14.71 3.59
N PRO A 104 -1.99 14.67 2.82
CA PRO A 104 -1.89 13.82 1.66
C PRO A 104 -2.07 12.35 2.02
N VAL A 105 -2.87 11.63 1.24
CA VAL A 105 -3.15 10.20 1.38
C VAL A 105 -2.76 9.48 0.10
N HIS A 106 -1.90 8.48 0.23
CA HIS A 106 -1.38 7.68 -0.88
C HIS A 106 -1.96 6.28 -0.80
N PHE A 107 -2.73 5.90 -1.82
CA PHE A 107 -3.27 4.55 -1.91
C PHE A 107 -2.41 3.71 -2.85
N LEU A 108 -2.06 2.51 -2.40
CA LEU A 108 -1.22 1.56 -3.10
C LEU A 108 -2.07 0.55 -3.85
N THR A 109 -1.78 0.33 -5.13
CA THR A 109 -2.35 -0.78 -5.89
C THR A 109 -1.61 -2.08 -5.60
N VAL A 110 -2.27 -3.21 -5.84
CA VAL A 110 -1.79 -4.56 -5.57
C VAL A 110 -1.40 -5.23 -6.89
N PRO A 111 -0.22 -5.86 -7.02
CA PRO A 111 0.13 -6.61 -8.22
C PRO A 111 -0.91 -7.67 -8.58
N GLU A 112 -1.29 -7.74 -9.86
CA GLU A 112 -2.46 -8.51 -10.32
C GLU A 112 -2.21 -10.02 -10.43
N ASP A 113 -1.00 -10.47 -10.16
CA ASP A 113 -0.59 -11.86 -10.18
C ASP A 113 -0.29 -12.44 -8.80
N MET A 114 -0.74 -11.78 -7.74
CA MET A 114 -0.59 -12.29 -6.37
C MET A 114 -1.58 -13.41 -6.08
N PHE A 115 -1.08 -14.65 -6.17
CA PHE A 115 -1.84 -15.84 -5.78
C PHE A 115 -2.17 -15.81 -4.26
N PRO A 116 -3.29 -16.39 -3.76
CA PRO A 116 -4.31 -17.16 -4.49
C PRO A 116 -5.51 -16.33 -4.98
N VAL A 117 -5.41 -15.01 -5.01
CA VAL A 117 -6.51 -14.15 -5.48
C VAL A 117 -6.61 -14.19 -6.99
N ALA A 118 -7.81 -14.27 -7.53
CA ALA A 118 -8.01 -14.25 -8.98
C ALA A 118 -7.57 -12.90 -9.58
N PRO A 119 -6.83 -12.89 -10.71
CA PRO A 119 -6.38 -11.63 -11.34
C PRO A 119 -7.51 -10.63 -11.56
N SER A 120 -8.69 -11.07 -11.99
CA SER A 120 -9.86 -10.19 -12.18
C SER A 120 -10.32 -9.48 -10.90
N GLN A 121 -10.17 -10.10 -9.74
CA GLN A 121 -10.49 -9.49 -8.45
C GLN A 121 -9.44 -8.45 -8.06
N LEU A 122 -8.17 -8.71 -8.34
CA LEU A 122 -7.08 -7.76 -8.12
C LEU A 122 -7.19 -6.56 -9.05
N THR A 123 -7.49 -6.78 -10.34
CA THR A 123 -7.78 -5.71 -11.29
C THR A 123 -8.94 -4.84 -10.79
N ALA A 124 -10.05 -5.44 -10.39
CA ALA A 124 -11.22 -4.71 -9.89
C ALA A 124 -10.91 -3.94 -8.58
N LEU A 125 -10.09 -4.50 -7.67
CA LEU A 125 -9.61 -3.76 -6.49
C LEU A 125 -8.75 -2.57 -6.91
N ASN A 126 -7.81 -2.76 -7.84
CA ASN A 126 -6.94 -1.69 -8.33
C ASN A 126 -7.74 -0.56 -9.00
N ASP A 127 -8.79 -0.89 -9.76
CA ASP A 127 -9.67 0.10 -10.37
C ASP A 127 -10.46 0.88 -9.31
N CYS A 128 -10.92 0.20 -8.26
CA CYS A 128 -11.52 0.85 -7.10
C CYS A 128 -10.53 1.83 -6.43
N ILE A 129 -9.28 1.40 -6.22
CA ILE A 129 -8.22 2.23 -5.61
C ILE A 129 -7.91 3.44 -6.51
N ARG A 130 -7.72 3.23 -7.82
CA ARG A 130 -7.47 4.34 -8.78
C ARG A 130 -8.61 5.34 -8.80
N GLY A 131 -9.86 4.87 -8.70
CA GLY A 131 -11.05 5.72 -8.62
C GLY A 131 -11.09 6.65 -7.41
N LEU A 132 -10.38 6.34 -6.33
CA LEU A 132 -10.32 7.20 -5.14
C LEU A 132 -9.68 8.56 -5.41
N GLN A 133 -8.81 8.67 -6.41
CA GLN A 133 -8.18 9.95 -6.76
C GLN A 133 -9.22 11.01 -7.13
N GLN A 134 -10.34 10.62 -7.71
CA GLN A 134 -11.43 11.53 -8.09
C GLN A 134 -12.13 12.18 -6.89
N LYS A 135 -12.00 11.59 -5.68
CA LYS A 135 -12.59 12.15 -4.45
C LYS A 135 -11.90 13.44 -4.00
N ASP A 136 -10.59 13.52 -4.18
CA ASP A 136 -9.78 14.72 -3.87
C ASP A 136 -8.42 14.64 -4.58
N GLU A 137 -8.36 15.14 -5.81
CA GLU A 137 -7.16 15.09 -6.66
C GLU A 137 -5.94 15.79 -6.06
N LYS A 138 -6.15 16.73 -5.15
CA LYS A 138 -5.05 17.46 -4.51
C LYS A 138 -4.39 16.64 -3.40
N ARG A 139 -5.19 15.90 -2.63
CA ARG A 139 -4.71 15.15 -1.46
C ARG A 139 -4.54 13.67 -1.71
N VAL A 140 -5.34 13.09 -2.62
CA VAL A 140 -5.25 11.67 -2.95
C VAL A 140 -4.28 11.44 -4.09
N LYS A 141 -3.31 10.58 -3.86
CA LYS A 141 -2.36 10.11 -4.88
C LYS A 141 -2.39 8.59 -4.94
N ILE A 142 -2.26 8.07 -6.14
CA ILE A 142 -2.17 6.62 -6.35
C ILE A 142 -0.70 6.26 -6.58
N PHE A 143 -0.21 5.39 -5.70
CA PHE A 143 1.08 4.73 -5.89
C PHE A 143 0.81 3.43 -6.65
N ASP A 144 0.91 3.47 -7.98
CA ASP A 144 0.55 2.34 -8.85
C ASP A 144 1.65 1.28 -8.88
N PHE A 145 1.77 0.54 -7.78
CA PHE A 145 2.73 -0.54 -7.64
C PHE A 145 2.40 -1.72 -8.55
N ALA A 146 1.14 -1.96 -8.87
CA ALA A 146 0.73 -2.98 -9.84
C ALA A 146 1.35 -2.72 -11.22
N ALA A 147 1.21 -1.50 -11.74
CA ALA A 147 1.81 -1.11 -13.00
C ALA A 147 3.35 -1.16 -12.97
N TYR A 148 3.96 -0.76 -11.85
CA TYR A 148 5.41 -0.81 -11.68
C TYR A 148 5.95 -2.24 -11.73
N VAL A 149 5.27 -3.20 -11.08
CA VAL A 149 5.64 -4.63 -11.12
C VAL A 149 5.45 -5.21 -12.52
N ALA A 150 4.35 -4.86 -13.20
CA ALA A 150 4.08 -5.32 -14.57
C ALA A 150 5.18 -4.87 -15.55
N ASP A 151 5.54 -3.58 -15.55
CA ASP A 151 6.64 -3.02 -16.36
C ASP A 151 7.99 -3.69 -16.04
N PHE A 152 8.27 -3.93 -14.77
CA PHE A 152 9.48 -4.65 -14.38
C PHE A 152 9.54 -6.07 -14.96
N LYS A 153 8.43 -6.82 -14.89
CA LYS A 153 8.35 -8.19 -15.41
C LYS A 153 8.52 -8.22 -16.93
N GLU A 154 7.86 -7.32 -17.63
CA GLU A 154 7.99 -7.19 -19.09
C GLU A 154 9.45 -6.95 -19.49
N LYS A 155 10.12 -6.00 -18.86
CA LYS A 155 11.55 -5.73 -19.10
C LYS A 155 12.49 -6.91 -18.77
N GLN A 156 12.14 -7.73 -17.78
CA GLN A 156 12.91 -8.95 -17.49
C GLN A 156 12.72 -10.02 -18.57
N LEU A 157 11.50 -10.20 -19.07
CA LEU A 157 11.21 -11.12 -20.18
C LEU A 157 11.93 -10.71 -21.46
N GLU A 158 11.91 -9.44 -21.83
CA GLU A 158 12.62 -8.90 -22.99
C GLU A 158 14.14 -9.15 -22.93
N ARG A 159 14.71 -9.14 -21.72
CA ARG A 159 16.14 -9.41 -21.50
C ARG A 159 16.48 -10.90 -21.41
N GLY A 160 15.50 -11.78 -21.63
CA GLY A 160 15.69 -13.24 -21.48
C GLY A 160 16.05 -13.66 -20.05
N LYS A 161 15.81 -12.81 -19.06
CA LYS A 161 16.07 -13.09 -17.65
C LYS A 161 14.78 -13.55 -17.00
N PHE A 162 14.70 -14.84 -16.72
CA PHE A 162 13.68 -15.38 -15.82
C PHE A 162 14.05 -14.94 -14.40
N GLY A 163 13.42 -13.88 -13.92
CA GLY A 163 13.65 -13.37 -12.59
C GLY A 163 13.25 -14.38 -11.51
N ARG A 164 13.82 -14.23 -10.32
CA ARG A 164 13.32 -14.93 -9.14
C ARG A 164 11.87 -14.52 -8.91
N SER A 165 11.06 -15.46 -8.45
CA SER A 165 9.66 -15.16 -8.10
C SER A 165 9.60 -14.02 -7.08
N LEU A 166 8.68 -13.08 -7.31
CA LEU A 166 8.39 -12.03 -6.34
C LEU A 166 7.51 -12.54 -5.19
N TYR A 167 6.90 -13.72 -5.37
CA TYR A 167 5.98 -14.31 -4.41
C TYR A 167 6.40 -15.74 -4.07
N THR A 168 6.03 -16.17 -2.87
CA THR A 168 6.11 -17.58 -2.45
C THR A 168 5.02 -18.40 -3.13
N GLU A 169 5.04 -19.72 -2.97
CA GLU A 169 3.98 -20.62 -3.46
C GLU A 169 2.60 -20.29 -2.84
N ASP A 170 2.57 -19.74 -1.63
CA ASP A 170 1.35 -19.29 -0.94
C ASP A 170 0.96 -17.85 -1.33
N GLY A 171 1.66 -17.23 -2.29
CA GLY A 171 1.39 -15.89 -2.77
C GLY A 171 1.77 -14.76 -1.80
N ASN A 172 2.62 -15.03 -0.82
CA ASN A 172 3.15 -13.99 0.05
C ASN A 172 4.36 -13.30 -0.59
N PRO A 173 4.56 -11.99 -0.37
CA PRO A 173 5.74 -11.29 -0.90
C PRO A 173 7.05 -11.91 -0.40
N THR A 174 7.96 -12.18 -1.32
CA THR A 174 9.33 -12.59 -0.96
C THR A 174 10.14 -11.40 -0.44
N SER A 175 11.31 -11.68 0.15
CA SER A 175 12.26 -10.63 0.54
C SER A 175 12.64 -9.70 -0.62
N ILE A 176 12.66 -10.21 -1.85
CA ILE A 176 12.92 -9.41 -3.06
C ILE A 176 11.73 -8.48 -3.33
N CYS A 177 10.51 -8.98 -3.27
CA CYS A 177 9.30 -8.18 -3.44
C CYS A 177 9.22 -7.06 -2.39
N ASN A 178 9.49 -7.40 -1.12
CA ASN A 178 9.51 -6.44 -0.02
C ASN A 178 10.54 -5.32 -0.23
N THR A 179 11.73 -5.66 -0.74
CA THR A 179 12.76 -4.66 -1.07
C THR A 179 12.32 -3.80 -2.26
N PHE A 180 11.69 -4.42 -3.26
CA PHE A 180 11.21 -3.76 -4.46
C PHE A 180 10.11 -2.74 -4.12
N LEU A 181 9.15 -3.14 -3.29
CA LEU A 181 8.12 -2.23 -2.78
C LEU A 181 8.71 -1.09 -1.95
N ALA A 182 9.67 -1.38 -1.08
CA ALA A 182 10.32 -0.36 -0.25
C ALA A 182 11.05 0.70 -1.08
N LEU A 183 11.78 0.29 -2.13
CA LEU A 183 12.45 1.21 -3.05
C LEU A 183 11.45 2.02 -3.87
N TYR A 184 10.38 1.38 -4.35
CA TYR A 184 9.30 2.07 -5.05
C TYR A 184 8.66 3.17 -4.19
N LEU A 185 8.33 2.85 -2.94
CA LEU A 185 7.78 3.83 -2.00
C LEU A 185 8.75 4.99 -1.74
N TYR A 186 10.04 4.68 -1.58
CA TYR A 186 11.05 5.71 -1.42
C TYR A 186 11.06 6.67 -2.61
N ASP A 187 11.12 6.16 -3.83
CA ASP A 187 11.16 6.98 -5.04
C ASP A 187 9.89 7.83 -5.20
N CYS A 188 8.71 7.27 -4.89
CA CYS A 188 7.45 8.00 -4.94
C CYS A 188 7.40 9.13 -3.90
N VAL A 189 7.74 8.84 -2.65
CA VAL A 189 7.68 9.81 -1.55
C VAL A 189 8.69 10.93 -1.75
N ILE A 190 9.91 10.62 -2.18
CA ILE A 190 10.95 11.64 -2.39
C ILE A 190 10.59 12.59 -3.53
N LYS A 191 9.94 12.12 -4.59
CA LYS A 191 9.47 13.00 -5.69
C LYS A 191 8.48 14.06 -5.22
N GLU A 192 7.68 13.73 -4.19
CA GLU A 192 6.69 14.65 -3.63
C GLU A 192 7.21 15.52 -2.48
N MET A 193 8.36 15.19 -1.92
CA MET A 193 9.01 16.00 -0.88
C MET A 193 9.95 17.09 -1.43
N LYS A 194 10.17 17.09 -2.73
CA LYS A 194 10.93 18.10 -3.46
C LYS A 194 10.04 19.25 -3.87
#